data_51a18d5721f74830cc0d70c13742ef68
#
_entry.id   51a18d5721f74830cc0d70c13742ef68
#
_cell.length_a   1.000
_cell.length_b   1.000
_cell.length_c   1.000
_cell.angle_alpha   90.00
_cell.angle_beta   90.00
_cell.angle_gamma   90.00
#
_symmetry.space_group_name_H-M   'P 1'
#
loop_
_entity.id
_entity.type
_entity.pdbx_description
1 polymer ?
#
loop_
_entity_poly.entity_id
_entity_poly.type
_entity_poly.pdbx_seq_one_letter_code
_entity_poly.pdbx_strand_id
1 'polypeptide(L)'
;EGSKAKSIRVFTSDAPPVAGGTDCASIVDLNTWVATLVDNSLDVNGVKQVAVNWGDGGAISSVIDTTAPYSLVGTVFTRTYLNAGSRVIKQTAYDTIGQANVRTCPPVVLSTFGLSGNARRLDNTPVASVKVVVKKGAVTVRTVYTNALGDYVVGNLKPGTYNVTATKAGLIFPQVYNQPLGPSAPGLNFQATN
;
A
#
# COMPACT_ATOMS: atom_id res chain seq x y z
N GLU A 1 54.44 9.93 50.18
CA GLU A 1 53.91 9.03 49.11
C GLU A 1 52.47 9.41 48.83
N GLY A 2 52.24 10.06 47.71
CA GLY A 2 50.91 10.51 47.30
C GLY A 2 50.10 9.36 46.67
N SER A 3 49.02 8.96 47.32
CA SER A 3 48.03 8.03 46.78
C SER A 3 47.43 8.63 45.51
N LYS A 4 47.72 8.05 44.32
CA LYS A 4 47.05 8.40 43.08
C LYS A 4 45.63 7.79 43.10
N ALA A 5 44.62 8.63 43.30
CA ALA A 5 43.26 8.23 43.11
C ALA A 5 43.02 7.70 41.69
N LYS A 6 42.76 6.40 41.55
CA LYS A 6 42.38 5.77 40.29
C LYS A 6 40.92 6.04 40.11
N SER A 7 40.53 6.96 39.18
CA SER A 7 39.13 7.14 38.84
C SER A 7 38.64 5.91 38.06
N ILE A 8 37.76 5.18 38.71
CA ILE A 8 37.02 4.10 38.02
C ILE A 8 35.91 4.78 37.20
N ARG A 9 36.04 4.78 35.89
CA ARG A 9 34.90 5.09 35.04
C ARG A 9 33.93 3.90 35.08
N VAL A 10 32.82 4.06 35.75
CA VAL A 10 31.70 3.13 35.63
C VAL A 10 31.08 3.43 34.25
N PHE A 11 31.34 2.56 33.33
CA PHE A 11 30.56 2.55 32.09
C PHE A 11 29.21 1.93 32.45
N THR A 12 28.17 2.73 32.61
CA THR A 12 26.80 2.22 32.50
C THR A 12 26.68 1.71 31.08
N SER A 13 26.34 0.43 30.91
CA SER A 13 26.05 -0.13 29.59
C SER A 13 24.93 0.70 28.97
N ASP A 14 25.22 1.34 27.83
CA ASP A 14 24.20 2.00 27.04
C ASP A 14 23.18 0.95 26.58
N ALA A 15 21.89 1.27 26.70
CA ALA A 15 20.84 0.38 26.23
C ALA A 15 20.57 0.68 24.74
N PRO A 16 20.21 -0.34 23.93
CA PRO A 16 19.78 -0.11 22.56
C PRO A 16 18.60 0.86 22.48
N PRO A 17 18.47 1.66 21.40
CA PRO A 17 17.33 2.54 21.21
C PRO A 17 16.00 1.79 21.23
N VAL A 18 14.92 2.50 21.51
CA VAL A 18 13.55 1.97 21.39
C VAL A 18 12.99 2.39 20.04
N ALA A 19 12.85 1.43 19.12
CA ALA A 19 12.21 1.70 17.83
C ALA A 19 10.71 1.98 18.01
N GLY A 20 10.25 3.15 17.61
CA GLY A 20 8.87 3.62 17.76
C GLY A 20 8.39 4.39 16.55
N GLY A 21 7.08 4.49 16.34
CA GLY A 21 6.50 5.22 15.21
C GLY A 21 4.99 5.06 15.13
N THR A 22 4.44 5.47 14.01
CA THR A 22 3.02 5.31 13.67
C THR A 22 2.52 3.91 14.04
N ASP A 23 1.32 3.82 14.62
CA ASP A 23 0.72 2.52 14.93
C ASP A 23 0.68 1.61 13.70
N CYS A 24 1.08 0.35 13.87
CA CYS A 24 1.20 -0.62 12.77
C CYS A 24 -0.07 -0.78 11.96
N ALA A 25 -1.25 -0.70 12.60
CA ALA A 25 -2.53 -0.81 11.92
C ALA A 25 -2.83 0.38 11.00
N SER A 26 -2.20 1.53 11.26
CA SER A 26 -2.43 2.79 10.53
C SER A 26 -1.35 3.10 9.49
N ILE A 27 -0.27 2.28 9.42
CA ILE A 27 0.84 2.57 8.50
C ILE A 27 0.41 2.50 7.04
N VAL A 28 -0.47 1.55 6.66
CA VAL A 28 -0.84 1.31 5.26
C VAL A 28 -2.29 1.69 5.00
N ASP A 29 -2.52 2.63 4.10
CA ASP A 29 -3.83 2.87 3.52
C ASP A 29 -4.15 1.79 2.48
N LEU A 30 -5.12 0.94 2.80
CA LEU A 30 -5.54 -0.18 1.95
C LEU A 30 -6.23 0.27 0.65
N ASN A 31 -6.73 1.52 0.57
CA ASN A 31 -7.41 2.04 -0.63
C ASN A 31 -6.42 2.56 -1.67
N THR A 32 -5.33 3.17 -1.22
CA THR A 32 -4.30 3.75 -2.09
C THR A 32 -3.07 2.88 -2.23
N TRP A 33 -2.87 1.94 -1.28
CA TRP A 33 -1.66 1.14 -1.13
C TRP A 33 -0.42 2.00 -0.86
N VAL A 34 -0.62 3.12 -0.19
CA VAL A 34 0.46 3.97 0.29
C VAL A 34 0.72 3.65 1.76
N ALA A 35 1.96 3.39 2.08
CA ALA A 35 2.43 3.29 3.46
C ALA A 35 3.07 4.62 3.88
N THR A 36 2.74 5.08 5.08
CA THR A 36 3.34 6.26 5.71
C THR A 36 3.72 5.91 7.15
N LEU A 37 4.99 6.00 7.48
CA LEU A 37 5.52 5.79 8.82
C LEU A 37 6.17 7.09 9.30
N VAL A 38 5.73 7.60 10.44
CA VAL A 38 6.37 8.71 11.15
C VAL A 38 7.21 8.11 12.27
N ASP A 39 8.49 8.42 12.31
CA ASP A 39 9.40 7.93 13.33
C ASP A 39 9.15 8.58 14.69
N ASN A 40 9.13 7.77 15.74
CA ASN A 40 9.09 8.18 17.15
C ASN A 40 10.09 7.37 17.98
N SER A 41 11.18 6.93 17.36
CA SER A 41 12.22 6.19 18.06
C SER A 41 12.94 7.07 19.08
N LEU A 42 13.27 6.49 20.23
CA LEU A 42 13.87 7.21 21.34
C LEU A 42 15.14 6.47 21.83
N ASP A 43 16.12 7.26 22.23
CA ASP A 43 17.33 6.81 22.92
C ASP A 43 17.88 7.92 23.81
N VAL A 44 18.53 7.54 24.92
CA VAL A 44 19.10 8.48 25.89
C VAL A 44 20.29 9.26 25.30
N ASN A 45 21.04 8.63 24.40
CA ASN A 45 22.19 9.21 23.71
C ASN A 45 21.85 9.68 22.29
N GLY A 46 20.58 9.57 21.90
CA GLY A 46 20.02 9.97 20.61
C GLY A 46 19.98 8.87 19.56
N VAL A 47 18.96 8.93 18.73
CA VAL A 47 18.78 8.04 17.57
C VAL A 47 19.48 8.64 16.37
N LYS A 48 20.57 7.99 15.93
CA LYS A 48 21.41 8.44 14.82
C LYS A 48 20.90 8.02 13.45
N GLN A 49 20.28 6.84 13.36
CA GLN A 49 19.75 6.31 12.10
C GLN A 49 18.43 5.59 12.30
N VAL A 50 17.52 5.77 11.37
CA VAL A 50 16.32 4.95 11.24
C VAL A 50 16.26 4.37 9.83
N ALA A 51 15.95 3.08 9.75
CA ALA A 51 15.78 2.35 8.50
C ALA A 51 14.42 1.63 8.49
N VAL A 52 13.72 1.69 7.35
CA VAL A 52 12.42 1.05 7.17
C VAL A 52 12.48 0.05 6.01
N ASN A 53 12.30 -1.22 6.33
CA ASN A 53 12.07 -2.28 5.35
C ASN A 53 10.56 -2.45 5.16
N TRP A 54 10.08 -2.21 3.94
CA TRP A 54 8.66 -2.19 3.61
C TRP A 54 8.05 -3.56 3.33
N GLY A 55 8.86 -4.63 3.35
CA GLY A 55 8.40 -6.01 3.15
C GLY A 55 7.99 -6.36 1.71
N ASP A 56 8.41 -5.57 0.73
CA ASP A 56 8.09 -5.76 -0.69
C ASP A 56 9.29 -6.21 -1.54
N GLY A 57 10.43 -6.47 -0.90
CA GLY A 57 11.69 -6.84 -1.56
C GLY A 57 12.41 -5.66 -2.23
N GLY A 58 11.86 -4.45 -2.13
CA GLY A 58 12.48 -3.24 -2.65
C GLY A 58 13.54 -2.64 -1.71
N ALA A 59 14.08 -1.49 -2.10
CA ALA A 59 15.08 -0.78 -1.32
C ALA A 59 14.54 -0.38 0.06
N ILE A 60 15.41 -0.49 1.07
CA ILE A 60 15.18 0.02 2.43
C ILE A 60 15.22 1.55 2.38
N SER A 61 14.22 2.20 2.98
CA SER A 61 14.26 3.65 3.22
C SER A 61 15.07 3.92 4.48
N SER A 62 16.06 4.82 4.42
CA SER A 62 16.89 5.12 5.59
C SER A 62 17.23 6.60 5.65
N VAL A 63 17.24 7.13 6.87
CA VAL A 63 17.71 8.49 7.18
C VAL A 63 18.75 8.40 8.28
N ILE A 64 19.83 9.15 8.13
CA ILE A 64 20.92 9.27 9.09
C ILE A 64 20.98 10.74 9.53
N ASP A 65 20.90 10.98 10.84
CA ASP A 65 21.20 12.29 11.42
C ASP A 65 22.72 12.45 11.57
N THR A 66 23.24 13.54 11.07
CA THR A 66 24.68 13.86 11.10
C THR A 66 25.03 14.91 12.14
N THR A 67 24.03 15.47 12.85
CA THR A 67 24.20 16.61 13.75
C THR A 67 23.71 16.27 15.16
N ALA A 68 24.58 16.37 16.14
CA ALA A 68 24.20 16.20 17.56
C ALA A 68 23.43 17.45 18.09
N PRO A 69 22.45 17.30 18.98
CA PRO A 69 21.93 16.04 19.54
C PRO A 69 21.11 15.26 18.52
N TYR A 70 21.43 13.97 18.34
CA TYR A 70 20.81 13.12 17.31
C TYR A 70 19.34 12.83 17.64
N SER A 71 18.45 13.18 16.72
CA SER A 71 17.01 12.88 16.86
C SER A 71 16.37 12.80 15.48
N LEU A 72 15.69 11.70 15.19
CA LEU A 72 14.94 11.49 13.96
C LEU A 72 13.42 11.47 14.20
N VAL A 73 12.98 11.83 15.42
CA VAL A 73 11.56 11.94 15.78
C VAL A 73 10.84 12.89 14.81
N GLY A 74 9.71 12.43 14.28
CA GLY A 74 8.93 13.16 13.28
C GLY A 74 9.37 12.94 11.83
N THR A 75 10.46 12.21 11.57
CA THR A 75 10.86 11.85 10.20
C THR A 75 9.79 10.99 9.54
N VAL A 76 9.36 11.38 8.33
CA VAL A 76 8.31 10.71 7.58
C VAL A 76 8.92 9.83 6.49
N PHE A 77 8.59 8.54 6.53
CA PHE A 77 8.92 7.58 5.49
C PHE A 77 7.67 7.20 4.72
N THR A 78 7.74 7.15 3.39
CA THR A 78 6.62 6.77 2.53
C THR A 78 6.99 5.67 1.54
N ARG A 79 6.02 4.80 1.21
CA ARG A 79 6.15 3.76 0.20
C ARG A 79 4.82 3.56 -0.53
N THR A 80 4.83 3.56 -1.86
CA THR A 80 3.68 3.13 -2.67
C THR A 80 3.92 1.70 -3.15
N TYR A 81 3.00 0.79 -2.78
CA TYR A 81 3.07 -0.59 -3.26
C TYR A 81 2.46 -0.72 -4.65
N LEU A 82 3.18 -1.42 -5.54
CA LEU A 82 2.72 -1.64 -6.91
C LEU A 82 1.88 -2.91 -7.04
N ASN A 83 2.20 -3.95 -6.26
CA ASN A 83 1.60 -5.27 -6.38
C ASN A 83 0.88 -5.68 -5.09
N ALA A 84 -0.18 -6.48 -5.24
CA ALA A 84 -0.83 -7.18 -4.14
C ALA A 84 0.12 -8.14 -3.41
N GLY A 85 -0.25 -8.52 -2.20
CA GLY A 85 0.48 -9.49 -1.39
C GLY A 85 0.61 -9.08 0.06
N SER A 86 1.17 -9.97 0.87
CA SER A 86 1.44 -9.72 2.28
C SER A 86 2.72 -8.88 2.44
N ARG A 87 2.68 -7.91 3.36
CA ARG A 87 3.79 -7.00 3.67
C ARG A 87 4.06 -7.04 5.16
N VAL A 88 5.31 -7.32 5.54
CA VAL A 88 5.79 -7.22 6.92
C VAL A 88 6.74 -6.04 6.99
N ILE A 89 6.28 -4.95 7.60
CA ILE A 89 7.05 -3.71 7.73
C ILE A 89 7.93 -3.83 8.97
N LYS A 90 9.22 -3.52 8.82
CA LYS A 90 10.19 -3.49 9.91
C LYS A 90 10.85 -2.12 9.97
N GLN A 91 10.87 -1.53 11.16
CA GLN A 91 11.59 -0.30 11.46
C GLN A 91 12.76 -0.64 12.35
N THR A 92 13.95 -0.20 12.01
CA THR A 92 15.16 -0.38 12.81
C THR A 92 15.70 0.99 13.20
N ALA A 93 15.85 1.22 14.50
CA ALA A 93 16.52 2.38 15.05
C ALA A 93 17.93 2.02 15.49
N TYR A 94 18.90 2.89 15.22
CA TYR A 94 20.30 2.76 15.62
C TYR A 94 20.72 3.96 16.46
N ASP A 95 21.46 3.71 17.52
CA ASP A 95 22.09 4.74 18.35
C ASP A 95 23.43 5.25 17.73
N THR A 96 24.15 6.05 18.52
CA THR A 96 25.44 6.66 18.13
C THR A 96 26.60 5.68 18.09
N ILE A 97 26.50 4.54 18.78
CA ILE A 97 27.54 3.50 18.86
C ILE A 97 27.20 2.25 18.05
N GLY A 98 26.08 2.28 17.32
CA GLY A 98 25.68 1.22 16.39
C GLY A 98 24.83 0.11 17.02
N GLN A 99 24.35 0.27 18.24
CA GLN A 99 23.33 -0.64 18.80
C GLN A 99 22.00 -0.42 18.06
N ALA A 100 21.22 -1.47 17.92
CA ALA A 100 19.99 -1.42 17.14
C ALA A 100 18.83 -2.11 17.87
N ASN A 101 17.63 -1.57 17.65
CA ASN A 101 16.37 -2.21 18.01
C ASN A 101 15.45 -2.27 16.80
N VAL A 102 14.72 -3.37 16.66
CA VAL A 102 13.84 -3.62 15.52
C VAL A 102 12.40 -3.74 16.00
N ARG A 103 11.55 -2.87 15.50
CA ARG A 103 10.09 -3.00 15.59
C ARG A 103 9.58 -3.72 14.34
N THR A 104 8.81 -4.79 14.52
CA THR A 104 8.18 -5.52 13.42
C THR A 104 6.67 -5.39 13.54
N CYS A 105 6.02 -4.91 12.47
CA CYS A 105 4.58 -4.84 12.41
C CYS A 105 3.95 -6.17 11.98
N PRO A 106 2.73 -6.49 12.42
CA PRO A 106 1.96 -7.60 11.88
C PRO A 106 1.82 -7.49 10.35
N PRO A 107 1.67 -8.63 9.65
CA PRO A 107 1.50 -8.62 8.20
C PRO A 107 0.27 -7.82 7.77
N VAL A 108 0.44 -6.94 6.78
CA VAL A 108 -0.67 -6.25 6.08
C VAL A 108 -0.87 -6.93 4.73
N VAL A 109 -2.12 -7.30 4.42
CA VAL A 109 -2.46 -7.95 3.15
C VAL A 109 -3.07 -6.94 2.18
N LEU A 110 -2.40 -6.72 1.07
CA LEU A 110 -2.88 -5.91 -0.05
C LEU A 110 -3.60 -6.81 -1.04
N SER A 111 -4.92 -6.62 -1.20
CA SER A 111 -5.77 -7.46 -2.05
C SER A 111 -6.21 -6.73 -3.30
N THR A 112 -6.27 -7.46 -4.42
CA THR A 112 -6.95 -6.99 -5.63
C THR A 112 -8.38 -7.53 -5.67
N PHE A 113 -9.22 -6.85 -6.43
CA PHE A 113 -10.64 -7.16 -6.59
C PHE A 113 -11.00 -7.32 -8.05
N GLY A 114 -12.17 -7.88 -8.30
CA GLY A 114 -12.72 -8.05 -9.64
C GLY A 114 -14.10 -7.41 -9.78
N LEU A 115 -14.50 -7.19 -11.01
CA LEU A 115 -15.87 -6.90 -11.39
C LEU A 115 -16.28 -7.79 -12.56
N SER A 116 -17.57 -8.10 -12.65
CA SER A 116 -18.11 -8.95 -13.68
C SER A 116 -19.55 -8.56 -14.02
N GLY A 117 -20.01 -9.01 -15.15
CA GLY A 117 -21.37 -8.79 -15.61
C GLY A 117 -21.58 -9.35 -17.00
N ASN A 118 -22.68 -8.95 -17.62
CA ASN A 118 -23.00 -9.36 -18.98
C ASN A 118 -23.48 -8.19 -19.85
N ALA A 119 -23.51 -8.40 -21.16
CA ALA A 119 -24.14 -7.51 -22.11
C ALA A 119 -25.21 -8.28 -22.89
N ARG A 120 -26.43 -7.72 -22.92
CA ARG A 120 -27.61 -8.34 -23.54
C ARG A 120 -28.41 -7.32 -24.35
N ARG A 121 -29.22 -7.83 -25.30
CA ARG A 121 -30.27 -7.06 -25.96
C ARG A 121 -31.50 -6.94 -25.06
N LEU A 122 -32.49 -6.14 -25.46
CA LEU A 122 -33.77 -6.04 -24.75
C LEU A 122 -34.54 -7.36 -24.68
N ASP A 123 -34.39 -8.20 -25.67
CA ASP A 123 -34.98 -9.56 -25.72
C ASP A 123 -34.17 -10.60 -24.92
N ASN A 124 -33.20 -10.16 -24.14
CA ASN A 124 -32.31 -10.99 -23.31
C ASN A 124 -31.26 -11.78 -24.12
N THR A 125 -31.19 -11.61 -25.42
CA THR A 125 -30.17 -12.26 -26.26
C THR A 125 -28.77 -11.79 -25.88
N PRO A 126 -27.81 -12.70 -25.63
CA PRO A 126 -26.44 -12.31 -25.28
C PRO A 126 -25.74 -11.59 -26.43
N VAL A 127 -24.91 -10.61 -26.08
CA VAL A 127 -24.11 -9.86 -27.04
C VAL A 127 -22.63 -10.12 -26.82
N ALA A 128 -22.05 -10.90 -27.74
CA ALA A 128 -20.62 -11.17 -27.75
C ALA A 128 -19.79 -9.97 -28.24
N SER A 129 -18.50 -9.94 -27.93
CA SER A 129 -17.54 -8.95 -28.42
C SER A 129 -17.93 -7.49 -28.14
N VAL A 130 -18.67 -7.24 -27.05
CA VAL A 130 -18.88 -5.89 -26.52
C VAL A 130 -17.58 -5.46 -25.82
N LYS A 131 -17.07 -4.30 -26.21
CA LYS A 131 -15.90 -3.70 -25.56
C LYS A 131 -16.33 -3.07 -24.24
N VAL A 132 -15.86 -3.62 -23.13
CA VAL A 132 -16.05 -3.07 -21.78
C VAL A 132 -14.77 -2.36 -21.34
N VAL A 133 -14.91 -1.07 -21.02
CA VAL A 133 -13.80 -0.20 -20.64
C VAL A 133 -13.95 0.17 -19.17
N VAL A 134 -12.89 -0.07 -18.40
CA VAL A 134 -12.80 0.26 -16.97
C VAL A 134 -11.79 1.37 -16.79
N LYS A 135 -12.23 2.48 -16.20
CA LYS A 135 -11.41 3.67 -15.94
C LYS A 135 -11.35 3.99 -14.46
N LYS A 136 -10.19 4.48 -14.00
CA LYS A 136 -10.04 5.14 -12.69
C LYS A 136 -9.76 6.63 -12.97
N GLY A 137 -10.75 7.49 -12.70
CA GLY A 137 -10.73 8.87 -13.19
C GLY A 137 -10.68 8.90 -14.72
N ALA A 138 -9.75 9.65 -15.30
CA ALA A 138 -9.54 9.74 -16.75
C ALA A 138 -8.74 8.56 -17.35
N VAL A 139 -8.08 7.74 -16.51
CA VAL A 139 -7.15 6.70 -16.97
C VAL A 139 -7.89 5.40 -17.24
N THR A 140 -7.73 4.84 -18.45
CA THR A 140 -8.19 3.48 -18.76
C THR A 140 -7.24 2.46 -18.10
N VAL A 141 -7.76 1.69 -17.15
CA VAL A 141 -6.98 0.69 -16.41
C VAL A 141 -7.13 -0.71 -16.98
N ARG A 142 -8.29 -1.02 -17.60
CA ARG A 142 -8.57 -2.30 -18.26
C ARG A 142 -9.52 -2.12 -19.43
N THR A 143 -9.37 -2.98 -20.41
CA THR A 143 -10.34 -3.19 -21.48
C THR A 143 -10.50 -4.69 -21.67
N VAL A 144 -11.73 -5.18 -21.65
CA VAL A 144 -12.09 -6.56 -21.92
C VAL A 144 -13.22 -6.63 -22.94
N TYR A 145 -13.50 -7.81 -23.46
CA TYR A 145 -14.59 -8.06 -24.38
C TYR A 145 -15.49 -9.16 -23.84
N THR A 146 -16.79 -9.05 -24.05
CA THR A 146 -17.72 -10.13 -23.69
C THR A 146 -17.49 -11.38 -24.55
N ASN A 147 -17.67 -12.55 -23.92
CA ASN A 147 -17.61 -13.86 -24.59
C ASN A 147 -18.87 -14.14 -25.42
N ALA A 148 -19.01 -15.35 -25.97
CA ALA A 148 -20.18 -15.76 -26.76
C ALA A 148 -21.49 -15.74 -25.96
N LEU A 149 -21.44 -15.90 -24.64
CA LEU A 149 -22.59 -15.81 -23.74
C LEU A 149 -22.91 -14.38 -23.28
N GLY A 150 -22.17 -13.41 -23.80
CA GLY A 150 -22.30 -12.02 -23.42
C GLY A 150 -21.62 -11.65 -22.10
N ASP A 151 -20.94 -12.57 -21.43
CA ASP A 151 -20.36 -12.35 -20.11
C ASP A 151 -18.95 -11.76 -20.19
N TYR A 152 -18.58 -10.98 -19.19
CA TYR A 152 -17.22 -10.45 -19.01
C TYR A 152 -16.76 -10.52 -17.55
N VAL A 153 -15.45 -10.62 -17.38
CA VAL A 153 -14.78 -10.55 -16.06
C VAL A 153 -13.56 -9.66 -16.17
N VAL A 154 -13.39 -8.80 -15.18
CA VAL A 154 -12.19 -7.98 -14.99
C VAL A 154 -11.61 -8.27 -13.62
N GLY A 155 -10.38 -8.73 -13.57
CA GLY A 155 -9.66 -9.00 -12.33
C GLY A 155 -8.49 -8.05 -12.09
N ASN A 156 -7.82 -8.26 -10.95
CA ASN A 156 -6.57 -7.57 -10.57
C ASN A 156 -6.68 -6.05 -10.52
N LEU A 157 -7.80 -5.54 -10.03
CA LEU A 157 -8.02 -4.12 -9.78
C LEU A 157 -7.67 -3.80 -8.32
N LYS A 158 -6.95 -2.68 -8.11
CA LYS A 158 -6.75 -2.13 -6.76
C LYS A 158 -8.07 -1.63 -6.19
N PRO A 159 -8.19 -1.47 -4.87
CA PRO A 159 -9.34 -0.75 -4.31
C PRO A 159 -9.51 0.65 -4.92
N GLY A 160 -10.73 1.14 -4.95
CA GLY A 160 -11.06 2.46 -5.46
C GLY A 160 -12.32 2.48 -6.30
N THR A 161 -12.71 3.64 -6.80
CA THR A 161 -13.90 3.82 -7.61
C THR A 161 -13.56 3.80 -9.10
N TYR A 162 -14.33 3.04 -9.87
CA TYR A 162 -14.12 2.83 -11.30
C TYR A 162 -15.36 3.19 -12.12
N ASN A 163 -15.15 3.89 -13.22
CA ASN A 163 -16.15 4.07 -14.25
C ASN A 163 -16.09 2.89 -15.23
N VAL A 164 -17.23 2.22 -15.43
CA VAL A 164 -17.33 1.05 -16.32
C VAL A 164 -18.35 1.36 -17.41
N THR A 165 -17.94 1.23 -18.66
CA THR A 165 -18.78 1.51 -19.83
C THR A 165 -18.67 0.38 -20.85
N ALA A 166 -19.71 0.21 -21.65
CA ALA A 166 -19.77 -0.77 -22.74
C ALA A 166 -19.99 -0.10 -24.08
N THR A 167 -19.34 -0.61 -25.12
CA THR A 167 -19.49 -0.12 -26.50
C THR A 167 -19.45 -1.25 -27.52
N LYS A 168 -20.30 -1.18 -28.54
CA LYS A 168 -20.25 -2.04 -29.74
C LYS A 168 -20.91 -1.31 -30.90
N ALA A 169 -20.33 -1.42 -32.11
CA ALA A 169 -20.89 -0.83 -33.32
C ALA A 169 -22.34 -1.34 -33.54
N GLY A 170 -23.24 -0.42 -33.86
CA GLY A 170 -24.66 -0.70 -34.12
C GLY A 170 -25.50 -0.97 -32.87
N LEU A 171 -24.94 -0.84 -31.65
CA LEU A 171 -25.65 -0.98 -30.40
C LEU A 171 -25.39 0.19 -29.46
N ILE A 172 -26.39 0.59 -28.69
CA ILE A 172 -26.30 1.65 -27.69
C ILE A 172 -26.45 1.00 -26.30
N PHE A 173 -25.46 1.18 -25.44
CA PHE A 173 -25.47 0.78 -24.03
C PHE A 173 -25.48 2.05 -23.16
N PRO A 174 -26.65 2.48 -22.65
CA PRO A 174 -26.75 3.75 -21.89
C PRO A 174 -26.17 3.64 -20.47
N GLN A 175 -25.94 2.42 -19.96
CA GLN A 175 -25.49 2.22 -18.59
C GLN A 175 -24.02 2.66 -18.45
N VAL A 176 -23.77 3.49 -17.44
CA VAL A 176 -22.44 3.86 -16.96
C VAL A 176 -22.40 3.58 -15.46
N TYR A 177 -21.51 2.69 -15.05
CA TYR A 177 -21.36 2.36 -13.63
C TYR A 177 -20.22 3.17 -13.03
N ASN A 178 -20.48 3.79 -11.87
CA ASN A 178 -19.48 4.40 -11.01
C ASN A 178 -19.33 3.49 -9.78
N GLN A 179 -18.49 2.45 -9.92
CA GLN A 179 -18.44 1.31 -9.01
C GLN A 179 -17.27 1.42 -8.03
N PRO A 180 -17.55 1.53 -6.71
CA PRO A 180 -16.51 1.32 -5.69
C PRO A 180 -16.14 -0.17 -5.63
N LEU A 181 -14.83 -0.46 -5.59
CA LEU A 181 -14.27 -1.80 -5.42
C LEU A 181 -13.50 -1.90 -4.12
N GLY A 182 -13.90 -2.89 -3.35
CA GLY A 182 -13.34 -3.32 -2.10
C GLY A 182 -14.44 -3.76 -1.14
N PRO A 183 -15.19 -4.79 -1.43
CA PRO A 183 -14.92 -6.05 -2.16
C PRO A 183 -15.21 -6.02 -3.66
N SER A 184 -15.12 -7.21 -4.32
CA SER A 184 -15.46 -7.38 -5.74
C SER A 184 -16.92 -7.06 -6.03
N ALA A 185 -17.21 -6.56 -7.22
CA ALA A 185 -18.55 -6.14 -7.66
C ALA A 185 -19.05 -7.02 -8.83
N PRO A 186 -19.90 -8.02 -8.58
CA PRO A 186 -20.59 -8.76 -9.62
C PRO A 186 -21.85 -8.02 -10.11
N GLY A 187 -22.35 -8.41 -11.28
CA GLY A 187 -23.65 -7.98 -11.77
C GLY A 187 -23.71 -6.59 -12.42
N LEU A 188 -22.59 -6.05 -12.91
CA LEU A 188 -22.57 -4.82 -13.70
C LEU A 188 -23.04 -5.11 -15.14
N ASN A 189 -24.34 -5.23 -15.32
CA ASN A 189 -24.95 -5.71 -16.56
C ASN A 189 -25.28 -4.55 -17.50
N PHE A 190 -24.95 -4.73 -18.78
CA PHE A 190 -25.24 -3.77 -19.85
C PHE A 190 -26.36 -4.29 -20.72
N GLN A 191 -27.39 -3.45 -20.97
CA GLN A 191 -28.50 -3.76 -21.84
C GLN A 191 -28.52 -2.76 -23.01
N ALA A 192 -28.50 -3.30 -24.22
CA ALA A 192 -28.62 -2.47 -25.42
C ALA A 192 -30.08 -1.96 -25.57
N THR A 193 -30.25 -0.73 -26.03
CA THR A 193 -31.55 -0.10 -26.22
C THR A 193 -32.08 -0.22 -27.65
N ASN A 194 -31.30 -0.78 -28.56
CA ASN A 194 -31.64 -1.01 -29.98
C ASN A 194 -31.11 -2.36 -30.46
#